data_a1e88bef91c7662585a6b51382041bab
#
_entry.id   a1e88bef91c7662585a6b51382041bab
#
_cell.length_a   1.000
_cell.length_b   1.000
_cell.length_c   1.000
_cell.angle_alpha   90.00
_cell.angle_beta   90.00
_cell.angle_gamma   90.00
#
_symmetry.space_group_name_H-M   'P 1'
#
loop_
_entity.id
_entity.type
_entity.pdbx_description
1 polymer ?
#
loop_
_entity_poly.entity_id
_entity_poly.type
_entity_poly.pdbx_seq_one_letter_code
_entity_poly.pdbx_strand_id
1 'polypeptide(L)'
;MENSIDPHVTLSKAAQEALLTDVCGRPSIEACGVLLGHRDEADNWYVEEVLPLRNVADSPVYFEFAPEDLLAVELSYPGQIVGVYHSHPTGFDRASDTDRQNMERVNQEQHIPWIWLIVCGPFDEAFIERAKGAIPQNSTIAYHHYKEIGLQCISLIMD
;
A
#
# COMPACT_ATOMS: atom_id res chain seq x y z
N MET A 1 1.83 -28.36 -19.39
CA MET A 1 1.58 -27.02 -19.40
C MET A 1 1.53 -26.46 -18.05
N GLU A 2 2.27 -25.41 -17.86
CA GLU A 2 2.29 -24.81 -16.68
C GLU A 2 1.36 -23.76 -16.50
N ASN A 3 0.65 -23.73 -15.45
CA ASN A 3 -0.26 -22.69 -15.15
C ASN A 3 0.44 -21.69 -14.30
N SER A 4 1.09 -20.77 -14.95
CA SER A 4 1.69 -19.70 -14.25
C SER A 4 0.61 -18.82 -13.70
N ILE A 5 0.50 -18.77 -12.41
CA ILE A 5 -0.42 -17.87 -11.74
C ILE A 5 0.30 -16.56 -11.52
N ASP A 6 -0.26 -15.47 -12.00
CA ASP A 6 0.33 -14.15 -11.81
C ASP A 6 0.43 -13.83 -10.32
N PRO A 7 1.46 -13.07 -9.91
CA PRO A 7 1.59 -12.63 -8.52
C PRO A 7 0.37 -11.86 -8.07
N HIS A 8 0.03 -12.00 -6.81
CA HIS A 8 -1.10 -11.27 -6.25
C HIS A 8 -0.84 -10.84 -4.82
N VAL A 9 -1.63 -9.87 -4.37
CA VAL A 9 -1.66 -9.46 -2.98
C VAL A 9 -3.09 -9.62 -2.47
N THR A 10 -3.22 -10.26 -1.31
CA THR A 10 -4.51 -10.49 -0.67
C THR A 10 -4.62 -9.58 0.54
N LEU A 11 -5.70 -8.81 0.63
CA LEU A 11 -5.99 -7.99 1.79
C LEU A 11 -7.05 -8.65 2.65
N SER A 12 -6.75 -8.85 3.94
CA SER A 12 -7.73 -9.35 4.89
C SER A 12 -8.86 -8.35 5.05
N LYS A 13 -9.98 -8.79 5.58
CA LYS A 13 -11.09 -7.90 5.86
C LYS A 13 -10.68 -6.78 6.82
N ALA A 14 -9.91 -7.14 7.86
CA ALA A 14 -9.41 -6.15 8.82
C ALA A 14 -8.54 -5.09 8.14
N ALA A 15 -7.68 -5.50 7.21
CA ALA A 15 -6.84 -4.58 6.45
C ALA A 15 -7.69 -3.65 5.59
N GLN A 16 -8.70 -4.18 4.91
CA GLN A 16 -9.60 -3.39 4.08
C GLN A 16 -10.35 -2.33 4.88
N GLU A 17 -10.79 -2.68 6.09
CA GLU A 17 -11.49 -1.75 6.97
C GLU A 17 -10.55 -0.69 7.52
N ALA A 18 -9.35 -1.07 7.91
CA ALA A 18 -8.36 -0.15 8.45
C ALA A 18 -7.89 0.86 7.41
N LEU A 19 -7.70 0.43 6.15
CA LEU A 19 -7.35 1.33 5.06
C LEU A 19 -8.43 2.38 4.85
N LEU A 20 -9.70 1.97 4.83
CA LEU A 20 -10.80 2.91 4.66
C LEU A 20 -10.83 3.92 5.80
N THR A 21 -10.70 3.45 7.03
CA THR A 21 -10.72 4.32 8.20
C THR A 21 -9.62 5.37 8.12
N ASP A 22 -8.41 4.95 7.73
CA ASP A 22 -7.28 5.87 7.67
C ASP A 22 -7.42 6.91 6.55
N VAL A 23 -7.70 6.49 5.32
CA VAL A 23 -7.77 7.44 4.20
C VAL A 23 -8.93 8.42 4.36
N CYS A 24 -10.05 7.98 4.91
CA CYS A 24 -11.19 8.87 5.17
C CYS A 24 -10.98 9.73 6.42
N GLY A 25 -10.12 9.30 7.33
CA GLY A 25 -9.77 10.08 8.52
C GLY A 25 -8.74 11.18 8.25
N ARG A 26 -8.01 11.09 7.15
CA ARG A 26 -7.01 12.09 6.74
C ARG A 26 -7.20 12.45 5.27
N PRO A 27 -8.39 12.96 4.88
CA PRO A 27 -8.73 13.12 3.46
C PRO A 27 -8.00 14.25 2.75
N SER A 28 -7.29 15.11 3.48
CA SER A 28 -6.63 16.28 2.92
C SER A 28 -5.14 16.10 2.65
N ILE A 29 -4.56 15.01 3.14
CA ILE A 29 -3.12 14.73 2.93
C ILE A 29 -2.96 13.30 2.43
N GLU A 30 -1.76 12.95 1.98
CA GLU A 30 -1.48 11.55 1.70
C GLU A 30 -1.42 10.79 3.02
N ALA A 31 -2.44 9.98 3.28
CA ALA A 31 -2.41 9.03 4.39
C ALA A 31 -1.36 7.97 4.03
N CYS A 32 -0.66 7.44 4.99
CA CYS A 32 0.38 6.45 4.75
C CYS A 32 0.57 5.54 5.95
N GLY A 33 1.20 4.41 5.72
CA GLY A 33 1.47 3.46 6.78
C GLY A 33 2.11 2.19 6.25
N VAL A 34 2.21 1.20 7.12
CA VAL A 34 2.83 -0.07 6.79
C VAL A 34 1.80 -1.19 6.73
N LEU A 35 2.12 -2.18 5.91
CA LEU A 35 1.32 -3.38 5.70
C LEU A 35 2.02 -4.53 6.40
N LEU A 36 1.32 -5.20 7.30
CA LEU A 36 1.86 -6.33 8.05
C LEU A 36 1.23 -7.63 7.57
N GLY A 37 2.04 -8.66 7.46
CA GLY A 37 1.56 -9.96 7.03
C GLY A 37 2.73 -10.87 6.67
N HIS A 38 2.60 -11.59 5.56
CA HIS A 38 3.66 -12.51 5.13
C HIS A 38 3.68 -12.64 3.60
N ARG A 39 4.77 -13.18 3.09
CA ARG A 39 4.90 -13.58 1.69
C ARG A 39 4.96 -15.10 1.67
N ASP A 40 4.37 -15.70 0.64
CA ASP A 40 4.44 -17.16 0.49
C ASP A 40 5.61 -17.56 -0.42
N GLU A 41 5.79 -18.85 -0.63
CA GLU A 41 6.88 -19.37 -1.44
C GLU A 41 6.77 -19.02 -2.91
N ALA A 42 5.58 -18.67 -3.38
CA ALA A 42 5.34 -18.25 -4.75
C ALA A 42 5.46 -16.72 -4.94
N ASP A 43 5.96 -16.03 -3.93
CA ASP A 43 6.16 -14.57 -3.92
C ASP A 43 4.85 -13.78 -4.02
N ASN A 44 3.80 -14.28 -3.39
CA ASN A 44 2.57 -13.54 -3.19
C ASN A 44 2.59 -12.89 -1.81
N TRP A 45 1.85 -11.79 -1.66
CA TRP A 45 1.78 -11.05 -0.40
C TRP A 45 0.41 -11.23 0.24
N TYR A 46 0.42 -11.40 1.56
CA TYR A 46 -0.82 -11.52 2.35
C TYR A 46 -0.78 -10.45 3.42
N VAL A 47 -1.63 -9.43 3.26
CA VAL A 47 -1.71 -8.31 4.19
C VAL A 47 -2.79 -8.63 5.22
N GLU A 48 -2.38 -8.81 6.47
CA GLU A 48 -3.26 -9.19 7.56
C GLU A 48 -3.68 -7.99 8.40
N GLU A 49 -2.77 -7.03 8.56
CA GLU A 49 -3.01 -5.81 9.32
C GLU A 49 -2.41 -4.60 8.63
N VAL A 50 -2.95 -3.45 8.93
CA VAL A 50 -2.49 -2.16 8.42
C VAL A 50 -2.22 -1.26 9.61
N LEU A 51 -1.04 -0.65 9.67
CA LEU A 51 -0.68 0.30 10.71
C LEU A 51 -0.44 1.68 10.11
N PRO A 52 -1.35 2.63 10.35
CA PRO A 52 -1.15 4.01 9.91
C PRO A 52 0.06 4.64 10.59
N LEU A 53 0.83 5.41 9.82
CA LEU A 53 1.94 6.20 10.33
C LEU A 53 1.73 7.66 9.98
N ARG A 54 2.42 8.55 10.70
CA ARG A 54 2.38 9.97 10.40
C ARG A 54 2.96 10.21 9.01
N ASN A 55 2.37 11.14 8.28
CA ASN A 55 3.03 11.71 7.12
C ASN A 55 3.73 12.98 7.59
N VAL A 56 5.05 12.92 7.77
CA VAL A 56 5.79 14.08 8.30
C VAL A 56 5.84 15.24 7.31
N ALA A 57 5.59 14.97 6.03
CA ALA A 57 5.49 16.03 5.01
C ALA A 57 4.16 16.77 5.10
N ASP A 58 3.13 16.16 5.69
CA ASP A 58 1.80 16.75 5.85
C ASP A 58 1.29 17.35 4.53
N SER A 59 1.46 16.63 3.44
CA SER A 59 1.20 17.11 2.09
C SER A 59 0.13 16.28 1.38
N PRO A 60 -0.70 16.92 0.53
CA PRO A 60 -1.68 16.18 -0.29
C PRO A 60 -1.04 15.48 -1.50
N VAL A 61 0.24 15.71 -1.79
CA VAL A 61 0.90 15.17 -2.98
C VAL A 61 2.22 14.45 -2.70
N TYR A 62 2.57 14.31 -1.42
CA TYR A 62 3.81 13.65 -1.04
C TYR A 62 3.68 13.06 0.35
N PHE A 63 4.39 11.98 0.64
CA PHE A 63 4.45 11.43 1.99
C PHE A 63 5.87 11.04 2.36
N GLU A 64 6.12 11.08 3.65
CA GLU A 64 7.40 10.68 4.19
C GLU A 64 7.18 10.13 5.59
N PHE A 65 7.74 8.96 5.88
CA PHE A 65 7.72 8.40 7.21
C PHE A 65 8.82 9.01 8.06
N ALA A 66 8.56 9.22 9.34
CA ALA A 66 9.63 9.49 10.29
C ALA A 66 10.43 8.20 10.46
N PRO A 67 11.78 8.24 10.39
CA PRO A 67 12.59 7.02 10.55
C PRO A 67 12.31 6.29 11.86
N GLU A 68 12.10 7.03 12.95
CA GLU A 68 11.81 6.45 14.25
C GLU A 68 10.47 5.73 14.29
N ASP A 69 9.48 6.17 13.52
CA ASP A 69 8.18 5.52 13.46
C ASP A 69 8.30 4.17 12.75
N LEU A 70 9.02 4.14 11.63
CA LEU A 70 9.23 2.90 10.90
C LEU A 70 10.06 1.92 11.71
N LEU A 71 11.09 2.38 12.39
CA LEU A 71 11.91 1.54 13.25
C LEU A 71 11.08 0.93 14.38
N ALA A 72 10.19 1.72 14.99
CA ALA A 72 9.32 1.22 16.05
C ALA A 72 8.44 0.07 15.57
N VAL A 73 7.93 0.14 14.34
CA VAL A 73 7.16 -0.96 13.77
C VAL A 73 8.03 -2.19 13.56
N GLU A 74 9.24 -2.03 13.02
CA GLU A 74 10.14 -3.15 12.80
C GLU A 74 10.51 -3.86 14.11
N LEU A 75 10.70 -3.09 15.19
CA LEU A 75 11.01 -3.66 16.50
C LEU A 75 9.83 -4.36 17.14
N SER A 76 8.62 -3.85 16.90
CA SER A 76 7.39 -4.44 17.48
C SER A 76 6.88 -5.63 16.68
N TYR A 77 7.14 -5.66 15.38
CA TYR A 77 6.63 -6.69 14.48
C TYR A 77 7.75 -7.22 13.57
N PRO A 78 8.79 -7.82 14.15
CA PRO A 78 9.99 -8.21 13.37
C PRO A 78 9.65 -9.19 12.26
N GLY A 79 10.09 -8.88 11.06
CA GLY A 79 9.88 -9.73 9.89
C GLY A 79 8.46 -9.73 9.33
N GLN A 80 7.59 -8.86 9.83
CA GLN A 80 6.18 -8.86 9.41
C GLN A 80 5.82 -7.74 8.44
N ILE A 81 6.69 -6.77 8.21
CA ILE A 81 6.40 -5.70 7.25
C ILE A 81 6.54 -6.27 5.84
N VAL A 82 5.43 -6.32 5.11
CA VAL A 82 5.41 -6.84 3.75
C VAL A 82 5.28 -5.73 2.70
N GLY A 83 5.02 -4.52 3.13
CA GLY A 83 4.91 -3.38 2.23
C GLY A 83 4.44 -2.13 2.92
N VAL A 84 4.10 -1.14 2.10
CA VAL A 84 3.62 0.16 2.58
C VAL A 84 2.45 0.59 1.71
N TYR A 85 1.66 1.53 2.22
CA TYR A 85 0.58 2.14 1.46
C TYR A 85 0.61 3.65 1.60
N HIS A 86 0.02 4.31 0.61
CA HIS A 86 -0.30 5.72 0.73
C HIS A 86 -1.55 6.03 -0.09
N SER A 87 -2.14 7.18 0.16
CA SER A 87 -3.31 7.61 -0.57
C SER A 87 -2.97 8.76 -1.51
N HIS A 88 -3.78 8.89 -2.57
CA HIS A 88 -3.76 10.04 -3.46
C HIS A 88 -5.08 10.81 -3.25
N PRO A 89 -5.13 11.74 -2.29
CA PRO A 89 -6.39 12.42 -1.96
C PRO A 89 -6.91 13.31 -3.08
N THR A 90 -6.04 13.69 -4.02
CA THR A 90 -6.44 14.48 -5.19
C THR A 90 -7.12 13.62 -6.26
N GLY A 91 -7.09 12.30 -6.12
CA GLY A 91 -7.67 11.39 -7.09
C GLY A 91 -6.76 10.96 -8.22
N PHE A 92 -5.47 11.32 -8.18
CA PHE A 92 -4.52 10.87 -9.19
C PHE A 92 -4.50 9.33 -9.19
N ASP A 93 -4.66 8.74 -10.37
CA ASP A 93 -5.06 7.33 -10.51
C ASP A 93 -3.92 6.35 -10.80
N ARG A 94 -2.69 6.72 -10.48
CA ARG A 94 -1.52 5.87 -10.70
C ARG A 94 -0.34 6.32 -9.84
N ALA A 95 0.74 5.56 -9.86
CA ALA A 95 1.97 5.96 -9.20
C ALA A 95 2.51 7.24 -9.84
N SER A 96 2.91 8.20 -9.01
CA SER A 96 3.57 9.42 -9.48
C SER A 96 5.02 9.08 -9.85
N ASP A 97 5.72 10.04 -10.47
CA ASP A 97 7.14 9.85 -10.78
C ASP A 97 7.95 9.63 -9.51
N THR A 98 7.64 10.38 -8.45
CA THR A 98 8.29 10.20 -7.15
C THR A 98 8.01 8.81 -6.57
N ASP A 99 6.76 8.34 -6.66
CA ASP A 99 6.38 7.01 -6.22
C ASP A 99 7.20 5.95 -6.96
N ARG A 100 7.30 6.07 -8.27
CA ARG A 100 8.04 5.11 -9.10
C ARG A 100 9.51 5.04 -8.72
N GLN A 101 10.12 6.19 -8.47
CA GLN A 101 11.51 6.27 -8.04
C GLN A 101 11.71 5.61 -6.69
N ASN A 102 10.79 5.83 -5.75
CA ASN A 102 10.85 5.21 -4.44
C ASN A 102 10.67 3.70 -4.51
N MET A 103 9.73 3.24 -5.33
CA MET A 103 9.48 1.81 -5.53
C MET A 103 10.70 1.11 -6.09
N GLU A 104 11.33 1.69 -7.11
CA GLU A 104 12.54 1.14 -7.68
C GLU A 104 13.68 1.10 -6.68
N ARG A 105 13.89 2.20 -5.95
CA ARG A 105 14.98 2.26 -4.97
C ARG A 105 14.83 1.21 -3.89
N VAL A 106 13.66 1.07 -3.30
CA VAL A 106 13.43 0.12 -2.22
C VAL A 106 13.47 -1.31 -2.73
N ASN A 107 12.75 -1.61 -3.81
CA ASN A 107 12.68 -2.98 -4.33
C ASN A 107 13.99 -3.43 -4.96
N GLN A 108 14.67 -2.57 -5.72
CA GLN A 108 15.86 -2.97 -6.47
C GLN A 108 17.17 -2.62 -5.80
N GLU A 109 17.32 -1.40 -5.30
CA GLU A 109 18.61 -0.99 -4.73
C GLU A 109 18.77 -1.46 -3.30
N GLN A 110 17.71 -1.41 -2.51
CA GLN A 110 17.75 -1.85 -1.12
C GLN A 110 17.38 -3.33 -0.94
N HIS A 111 16.90 -3.98 -2.01
CA HIS A 111 16.50 -5.40 -2.00
C HIS A 111 15.44 -5.72 -0.95
N ILE A 112 14.51 -4.80 -0.73
CA ILE A 112 13.39 -5.01 0.18
C ILE A 112 12.16 -5.33 -0.67
N PRO A 113 11.58 -6.53 -0.55
CA PRO A 113 10.51 -6.96 -1.45
C PRO A 113 9.11 -6.46 -1.06
N TRP A 114 8.99 -5.18 -0.78
CA TRP A 114 7.71 -4.59 -0.40
C TRP A 114 6.71 -4.56 -1.54
N ILE A 115 5.46 -4.85 -1.20
CA ILE A 115 4.34 -4.51 -2.07
C ILE A 115 3.93 -3.06 -1.76
N TRP A 116 3.46 -2.35 -2.75
CA TRP A 116 3.07 -0.95 -2.61
C TRP A 116 1.60 -0.82 -2.95
N LEU A 117 0.81 -0.26 -2.04
CA LEU A 117 -0.60 0.01 -2.30
C LEU A 117 -0.81 1.52 -2.41
N ILE A 118 -1.59 1.93 -3.40
CA ILE A 118 -2.03 3.31 -3.56
C ILE A 118 -3.54 3.30 -3.53
N VAL A 119 -4.13 4.11 -2.66
CA VAL A 119 -5.59 4.26 -2.57
C VAL A 119 -5.94 5.63 -3.14
N CYS A 120 -6.75 5.63 -4.20
CA CYS A 120 -7.06 6.85 -4.94
C CYS A 120 -8.39 7.44 -4.49
N GLY A 121 -8.36 8.72 -4.11
CA GLY A 121 -9.52 9.48 -3.69
C GLY A 121 -10.23 10.16 -4.86
N PRO A 122 -10.98 11.23 -4.62
CA PRO A 122 -11.10 11.95 -3.35
C PRO A 122 -11.93 11.17 -2.31
N PHE A 123 -11.63 11.42 -1.03
CA PHE A 123 -12.24 10.66 0.07
C PHE A 123 -13.38 11.49 0.70
N ASP A 124 -14.43 11.67 -0.07
CA ASP A 124 -15.61 12.45 0.30
C ASP A 124 -16.77 11.54 0.71
N GLU A 125 -17.94 12.12 0.95
CA GLU A 125 -19.10 11.34 1.35
C GLU A 125 -19.51 10.30 0.31
N ALA A 126 -19.38 10.64 -0.97
CA ALA A 126 -19.71 9.71 -2.04
C ALA A 126 -18.77 8.50 -2.03
N PHE A 127 -17.49 8.73 -1.74
CA PHE A 127 -16.53 7.64 -1.60
C PHE A 127 -16.92 6.73 -0.43
N ILE A 128 -17.22 7.33 0.72
CA ILE A 128 -17.59 6.59 1.91
C ILE A 128 -18.84 5.74 1.66
N GLU A 129 -19.83 6.29 0.98
CA GLU A 129 -21.04 5.56 0.65
C GLU A 129 -20.81 4.37 -0.27
N ARG A 130 -19.95 4.56 -1.29
CA ARG A 130 -19.61 3.47 -2.21
C ARG A 130 -18.82 2.37 -1.53
N ALA A 131 -17.98 2.75 -0.56
CA ALA A 131 -17.07 1.83 0.10
C ALA A 131 -17.80 0.80 0.98
N LYS A 132 -18.91 1.18 1.60
CA LYS A 132 -19.71 0.27 2.45
C LYS A 132 -18.88 -0.41 3.54
N GLY A 133 -18.03 0.35 4.20
CA GLY A 133 -17.27 -0.11 5.35
C GLY A 133 -15.93 -0.75 5.07
N ALA A 134 -15.55 -0.91 3.80
CA ALA A 134 -14.24 -1.48 3.43
C ALA A 134 -13.70 -0.76 2.20
N ILE A 135 -12.38 -0.77 2.02
CA ILE A 135 -11.76 -0.06 0.91
C ILE A 135 -12.21 -0.66 -0.43
N PRO A 136 -12.66 0.17 -1.39
CA PRO A 136 -13.09 -0.36 -2.69
C PRO A 136 -11.91 -0.88 -3.50
N GLN A 137 -12.09 -2.04 -4.12
CA GLN A 137 -11.04 -2.64 -4.94
C GLN A 137 -10.67 -1.75 -6.14
N ASN A 138 -11.66 -1.14 -6.76
CA ASN A 138 -11.42 -0.31 -7.95
C ASN A 138 -10.81 1.06 -7.64
N SER A 139 -10.62 1.38 -6.36
CA SER A 139 -9.92 2.60 -5.95
C SER A 139 -8.51 2.29 -5.44
N THR A 140 -8.09 1.03 -5.48
CA THR A 140 -6.83 0.59 -4.89
C THR A 140 -5.97 -0.07 -5.96
N ILE A 141 -4.70 0.32 -6.01
CA ILE A 141 -3.75 -0.23 -6.98
C ILE A 141 -2.57 -0.80 -6.21
N ALA A 142 -2.15 -2.00 -6.59
CA ALA A 142 -0.96 -2.62 -6.01
C ALA A 142 0.17 -2.61 -7.04
N TYR A 143 1.39 -2.31 -6.59
CA TYR A 143 2.57 -2.26 -7.43
C TYR A 143 3.72 -3.02 -6.82
N HIS A 144 4.56 -3.58 -7.67
CA HIS A 144 5.87 -4.08 -7.26
C HIS A 144 6.86 -3.86 -8.40
N HIS A 145 8.08 -3.49 -8.08
CA HIS A 145 9.12 -3.26 -9.08
C HIS A 145 10.01 -4.49 -9.18
N TYR A 146 9.98 -5.13 -10.34
CA TYR A 146 10.77 -6.32 -10.63
C TYR A 146 12.08 -5.94 -11.34
N LYS A 147 13.11 -6.72 -11.11
CA LYS A 147 14.43 -6.44 -11.63
C LYS A 147 14.46 -6.33 -13.15
N GLU A 148 13.82 -7.26 -13.84
CA GLU A 148 13.92 -7.32 -15.29
C GLU A 148 12.80 -6.63 -16.07
N ILE A 149 11.62 -6.62 -15.52
CA ILE A 149 10.45 -6.09 -16.21
C ILE A 149 9.95 -4.75 -15.66
N GLY A 150 10.62 -4.24 -14.62
CA GLY A 150 10.27 -2.95 -14.04
C GLY A 150 9.03 -2.97 -13.20
N LEU A 151 8.39 -1.81 -13.10
CA LEU A 151 7.20 -1.63 -12.26
C LEU A 151 5.98 -2.30 -12.88
N GLN A 152 5.32 -3.13 -12.10
CA GLN A 152 4.14 -3.86 -12.55
C GLN A 152 2.97 -3.64 -11.58
N CYS A 153 1.77 -3.56 -12.13
CA CYS A 153 0.57 -3.63 -11.31
C CYS A 153 0.36 -5.09 -10.91
N ILE A 154 0.05 -5.29 -9.64
CA ILE A 154 -0.14 -6.63 -9.09
C ILE A 154 -1.63 -6.85 -8.84
N SER A 155 -2.11 -8.04 -9.15
CA SER A 155 -3.50 -8.40 -8.92
C SER A 155 -3.87 -8.30 -7.45
N LEU A 156 -4.99 -7.65 -7.16
CA LEU A 156 -5.45 -7.42 -5.81
C LEU A 156 -6.64 -8.33 -5.51
N ILE A 157 -6.54 -9.08 -4.42
CA ILE A 157 -7.60 -9.98 -3.97
C ILE A 157 -8.16 -9.44 -2.65
N MET A 158 -9.47 -9.22 -2.62
CA MET A 158 -10.16 -8.80 -1.39
C MET A 158 -10.74 -10.04 -0.71
N ASP A 159 -10.26 -10.30 0.47
CA ASP A 159 -10.67 -11.47 1.22
C ASP A 159 -12.03 -11.27 1.93
#